data_0a4c4429e054b7f8d15d6aa0e80f5596
#
_entry.id   0a4c4429e054b7f8d15d6aa0e80f5596
#
_cell.length_a   1.000
_cell.length_b   1.000
_cell.length_c   1.000
_cell.angle_alpha   90.00
_cell.angle_beta   90.00
_cell.angle_gamma   90.00
#
_symmetry.space_group_name_H-M   'P 1'
#
loop_
_entity.id
_entity.type
_entity.pdbx_description
1 polymer ?
#
loop_
_entity_poly.entity_id
_entity_poly.type
_entity_poly.pdbx_seq_one_letter_code
_entity_poly.pdbx_strand_id
1 'polypeptide(L)'
;SSHIITGLPDAYGRGRIIGDYRRVALYGVDRLIEEKKKEKETTRTTMYSNITRLREELSEQIKALNELKELGQIYGFDISGPAHDTKEAVQWLYLAYLAAVKEQNGAAMSLGRTSTFLDIYAERDLKAGKYTEEEIQEFIDHFVMKLRCVKFARTPDYNEIFSGDPTWVTESIAGMGIDGRTMVTKMSFRYLHTLSNLGTSPEPNLTVLWSVRLPENFKRFCAKTSIQSSSIQYENDDLMRVTHGDDYAIACCVSSMRLGKEMQFFGARANLAKCLLYAVNGGVDAKTKEQVGPAYRPITSEYLDYDEVMEKYDVMMDWLAGLYVNTLNLIQYMHDKYYYEAAEMALIDTDVRRTFATGIAGFSHVVDSLCAIKYAKVKTIRDEDGIVIDYETTGDFPRYGNDDDRADDIAVWLLKTFLTKIKKRHTYRNSEATTSILTITSNVVYGKATGSMPDGRKAGEPLAPGANPSYGAEKNGLLASLNSLTKLPYEYALDGISNTQTINPSALGHGEDEQKKNLTQVMDGYFDQGAHHLNVNVFGTEKLIDAMEHPEKEEYANFTIRVSGYAVKFIDLTREQQLDVIARTCHDRL
;
A
#
# COMPACT_ATOMS: atom_id res chain seq x y z
N SER A 1 -21.62 -6.67 -13.40
CA SER A 1 -21.24 -5.86 -12.28
C SER A 1 -20.67 -4.53 -12.73
N SER A 2 -21.06 -3.43 -12.05
CA SER A 2 -20.68 -2.06 -12.46
C SER A 2 -19.23 -1.70 -12.15
N HIS A 3 -18.57 -2.42 -11.26
CA HIS A 3 -17.23 -2.10 -10.74
C HIS A 3 -17.07 -0.66 -10.21
N ILE A 4 -18.14 -0.07 -9.67
CA ILE A 4 -18.06 1.24 -8.99
C ILE A 4 -17.32 1.11 -7.64
N ILE A 5 -17.43 -0.04 -7.01
CA ILE A 5 -16.61 -0.48 -5.89
C ILE A 5 -15.98 -1.80 -6.31
N THR A 6 -14.66 -1.92 -6.19
CA THR A 6 -13.94 -3.11 -6.63
C THR A 6 -12.96 -3.57 -5.54
N GLY A 7 -12.98 -4.86 -5.26
CA GLY A 7 -12.11 -5.54 -4.32
C GLY A 7 -12.49 -7.00 -4.21
N LEU A 8 -11.65 -7.76 -3.53
CA LEU A 8 -11.92 -9.16 -3.17
C LEU A 8 -11.93 -9.27 -1.65
N PRO A 9 -13.10 -9.21 -1.00
CA PRO A 9 -13.19 -9.24 0.46
C PRO A 9 -12.48 -10.42 1.10
N ASP A 10 -12.59 -11.58 0.47
CA ASP A 10 -11.94 -12.82 0.91
C ASP A 10 -10.41 -12.81 0.77
N ALA A 11 -9.87 -12.00 -0.14
CA ALA A 11 -8.43 -11.87 -0.32
C ALA A 11 -7.76 -10.94 0.71
N TYR A 12 -8.55 -10.11 1.39
CA TYR A 12 -8.03 -9.18 2.40
C TYR A 12 -8.19 -9.69 3.84
N GLY A 13 -8.82 -10.83 4.01
CA GLY A 13 -9.14 -11.33 5.33
C GLY A 13 -10.00 -10.34 6.11
N ARG A 14 -9.84 -10.27 7.42
CA ARG A 14 -10.54 -9.36 8.33
C ARG A 14 -10.14 -7.90 8.20
N GLY A 15 -9.06 -7.63 7.50
CA GLY A 15 -8.43 -6.33 7.40
C GLY A 15 -6.91 -6.47 7.48
N ARG A 16 -6.24 -5.40 7.84
CA ARG A 16 -4.79 -5.42 8.02
C ARG A 16 -4.45 -5.41 9.50
N ILE A 17 -3.67 -6.38 9.91
CA ILE A 17 -3.18 -6.53 11.27
C ILE A 17 -1.68 -6.81 11.19
N ILE A 18 -0.89 -6.20 12.03
CA ILE A 18 0.51 -6.56 12.22
C ILE A 18 0.63 -7.03 13.66
N GLY A 19 0.73 -8.34 13.87
CA GLY A 19 1.04 -8.91 15.16
C GLY A 19 2.43 -8.46 15.61
N ASP A 20 2.60 -8.17 16.89
CA ASP A 20 3.93 -7.90 17.43
C ASP A 20 4.68 -9.22 17.66
N TYR A 21 5.20 -9.79 16.58
CA TYR A 21 5.91 -11.08 16.57
C TYR A 21 7.16 -11.07 17.46
N ARG A 22 7.71 -9.89 17.77
CA ARG A 22 8.85 -9.71 18.69
C ARG A 22 8.52 -10.19 20.09
N ARG A 23 7.24 -10.15 20.50
CA ARG A 23 6.79 -10.58 21.84
C ARG A 23 7.12 -12.04 22.12
N VAL A 24 7.04 -12.89 21.10
CA VAL A 24 7.39 -14.32 21.25
C VAL A 24 8.88 -14.48 21.55
N ALA A 25 9.76 -13.76 20.87
CA ALA A 25 11.19 -13.79 21.13
C ALA A 25 11.56 -13.13 22.46
N LEU A 26 10.89 -12.03 22.84
CA LEU A 26 11.17 -11.30 24.07
C LEU A 26 10.72 -12.04 25.34
N TYR A 27 9.54 -12.65 25.30
CA TYR A 27 8.86 -13.14 26.51
C TYR A 27 8.68 -14.65 26.53
N GLY A 28 8.68 -15.31 25.39
CA GLY A 28 8.24 -16.70 25.27
C GLY A 28 6.72 -16.85 25.36
N VAL A 29 6.22 -17.97 24.83
CA VAL A 29 4.79 -18.22 24.72
C VAL A 29 4.11 -18.39 26.08
N ASP A 30 4.78 -19.02 27.07
CA ASP A 30 4.19 -19.25 28.38
C ASP A 30 3.84 -17.94 29.10
N ARG A 31 4.70 -16.95 28.99
CA ARG A 31 4.45 -15.61 29.55
C ARG A 31 3.25 -14.93 28.89
N LEU A 32 3.15 -15.02 27.56
CA LEU A 32 2.03 -14.45 26.81
C LEU A 32 0.71 -15.12 27.20
N ILE A 33 0.69 -16.44 27.40
CA ILE A 33 -0.49 -17.17 27.90
C ILE A 33 -0.90 -16.68 29.30
N GLU A 34 0.05 -16.48 30.19
CA GLU A 34 -0.24 -15.97 31.53
C GLU A 34 -0.83 -14.57 31.51
N GLU A 35 -0.31 -13.70 30.64
CA GLU A 35 -0.83 -12.34 30.47
C GLU A 35 -2.27 -12.36 29.93
N LYS A 36 -2.57 -13.18 28.92
CA LYS A 36 -3.94 -13.33 28.39
C LYS A 36 -4.91 -13.92 29.42
N LYS A 37 -4.47 -14.83 30.28
CA LYS A 37 -5.28 -15.33 31.42
C LYS A 37 -5.61 -14.20 32.39
N LYS A 38 -4.64 -13.36 32.76
CA LYS A 38 -4.86 -12.21 33.65
C LYS A 38 -5.84 -11.20 33.01
N GLU A 39 -5.66 -10.86 31.73
CA GLU A 39 -6.59 -9.99 30.98
C GLU A 39 -8.03 -10.55 31.04
N LYS A 40 -8.20 -11.85 30.80
CA LYS A 40 -9.49 -12.52 30.90
C LYS A 40 -10.09 -12.46 32.30
N GLU A 41 -9.28 -12.50 33.35
CA GLU A 41 -9.73 -12.36 34.73
C GLU A 41 -10.16 -10.92 35.05
N THR A 42 -9.41 -9.94 34.60
CA THR A 42 -9.72 -8.52 34.82
C THR A 42 -10.98 -8.05 34.08
N THR A 43 -11.39 -8.74 33.02
CA THR A 43 -12.64 -8.48 32.29
C THR A 43 -13.90 -9.06 32.98
N ARG A 44 -13.84 -9.37 34.26
CA ARG A 44 -15.00 -9.79 35.08
C ARG A 44 -15.84 -8.57 35.46
N THR A 45 -16.75 -8.19 34.60
CA THR A 45 -17.70 -7.11 34.78
C THR A 45 -19.09 -7.59 34.36
N THR A 46 -20.07 -6.71 34.24
CA THR A 46 -21.39 -7.08 33.76
C THR A 46 -21.30 -7.75 32.38
N MET A 47 -21.83 -8.97 32.27
CA MET A 47 -21.81 -9.76 31.05
C MET A 47 -22.88 -9.28 30.06
N TYR A 48 -22.47 -8.47 29.11
CA TYR A 48 -23.26 -8.16 27.93
C TYR A 48 -22.48 -8.60 26.67
N SER A 49 -23.11 -8.55 25.51
CA SER A 49 -22.60 -9.17 24.28
C SER A 49 -21.13 -8.88 23.99
N ASN A 50 -20.68 -7.63 24.14
CA ASN A 50 -19.30 -7.26 23.84
C ASN A 50 -18.31 -7.87 24.84
N ILE A 51 -18.64 -7.89 26.14
CA ILE A 51 -17.77 -8.50 27.17
C ILE A 51 -17.74 -10.01 27.03
N THR A 52 -18.88 -10.63 26.73
CA THR A 52 -18.95 -12.08 26.49
C THR A 52 -18.05 -12.44 25.31
N ARG A 53 -18.19 -11.72 24.18
CA ARG A 53 -17.36 -11.95 22.99
C ARG A 53 -15.88 -11.71 23.26
N LEU A 54 -15.50 -10.64 23.95
CA LEU A 54 -14.10 -10.40 24.33
C LEU A 54 -13.51 -11.57 25.14
N ARG A 55 -14.29 -12.14 26.05
CA ARG A 55 -13.82 -13.29 26.85
C ARG A 55 -13.70 -14.58 26.02
N GLU A 56 -14.55 -14.77 25.03
CA GLU A 56 -14.41 -15.84 24.03
C GLU A 56 -13.13 -15.65 23.24
N GLU A 57 -12.90 -14.47 22.68
CA GLU A 57 -11.69 -14.13 21.92
C GLU A 57 -10.42 -14.34 22.72
N LEU A 58 -10.36 -13.91 23.99
CA LEU A 58 -9.22 -14.17 24.86
C LEU A 58 -8.99 -15.68 25.11
N SER A 59 -10.06 -16.48 25.13
CA SER A 59 -9.94 -17.94 25.26
C SER A 59 -9.37 -18.57 23.99
N GLU A 60 -9.81 -18.08 22.83
CA GLU A 60 -9.29 -18.51 21.52
C GLU A 60 -7.83 -18.12 21.36
N GLN A 61 -7.43 -16.91 21.79
CA GLN A 61 -6.03 -16.45 21.79
C GLN A 61 -5.15 -17.36 22.67
N ILE A 62 -5.61 -17.71 23.87
CA ILE A 62 -4.87 -18.64 24.76
C ILE A 62 -4.70 -20.01 24.10
N LYS A 63 -5.74 -20.51 23.43
CA LYS A 63 -5.67 -21.77 22.67
C LYS A 63 -4.64 -21.66 21.54
N ALA A 64 -4.72 -20.61 20.72
CA ALA A 64 -3.80 -20.37 19.61
C ALA A 64 -2.33 -20.25 20.06
N LEU A 65 -2.07 -19.63 21.22
CA LEU A 65 -0.71 -19.58 21.79
C LEU A 65 -0.20 -20.97 22.20
N ASN A 66 -1.06 -21.87 22.73
CA ASN A 66 -0.67 -23.24 23.00
C ASN A 66 -0.38 -24.01 21.71
N GLU A 67 -1.21 -23.84 20.67
CA GLU A 67 -0.99 -24.44 19.35
C GLU A 67 0.31 -23.91 18.69
N LEU A 68 0.64 -22.62 18.88
CA LEU A 68 1.91 -22.05 18.44
C LEU A 68 3.11 -22.72 19.15
N LYS A 69 2.98 -23.02 20.44
CA LYS A 69 4.00 -23.74 21.18
C LYS A 69 4.19 -25.17 20.66
N GLU A 70 3.09 -25.87 20.36
CA GLU A 70 3.12 -27.20 19.74
C GLU A 70 3.77 -27.16 18.35
N LEU A 71 3.46 -26.12 17.54
CA LEU A 71 4.10 -25.89 16.25
C LEU A 71 5.62 -25.76 16.40
N GLY A 72 6.09 -24.99 17.39
CA GLY A 72 7.51 -24.88 17.70
C GLY A 72 8.14 -26.25 17.98
N GLN A 73 7.51 -27.07 18.82
CA GLN A 73 7.99 -28.40 19.17
C GLN A 73 8.08 -29.34 17.96
N ILE A 74 7.10 -29.29 17.03
CA ILE A 74 7.11 -30.08 15.78
C ILE A 74 8.36 -29.76 14.96
N TYR A 75 8.79 -28.50 14.93
CA TYR A 75 10.01 -28.08 14.25
C TYR A 75 11.29 -28.19 15.09
N GLY A 76 11.20 -28.75 16.29
CA GLY A 76 12.35 -28.99 17.17
C GLY A 76 12.77 -27.76 18.01
N PHE A 77 11.87 -26.79 18.21
CA PHE A 77 12.13 -25.58 18.98
C PHE A 77 11.20 -25.47 20.18
N ASP A 78 11.78 -25.21 21.36
CA ASP A 78 11.01 -24.87 22.56
C ASP A 78 10.88 -23.35 22.70
N ILE A 79 9.76 -22.82 22.21
CA ILE A 79 9.45 -21.38 22.26
C ILE A 79 8.66 -20.98 23.50
N SER A 80 8.59 -21.85 24.54
CA SER A 80 7.91 -21.56 25.80
C SER A 80 8.55 -20.39 26.55
N GLY A 81 9.88 -20.27 26.49
CA GLY A 81 10.66 -19.20 27.08
C GLY A 81 11.17 -18.18 26.05
N PRO A 82 11.77 -17.05 26.50
CA PRO A 82 12.36 -16.06 25.64
C PRO A 82 13.54 -16.60 24.83
N ALA A 83 13.83 -15.98 23.71
CA ALA A 83 15.01 -16.29 22.88
C ALA A 83 16.31 -15.90 23.60
N HIS A 84 17.32 -16.76 23.54
CA HIS A 84 18.60 -16.56 24.21
C HIS A 84 19.67 -15.92 23.32
N ASP A 85 19.52 -16.01 22.01
CA ASP A 85 20.47 -15.49 21.03
C ASP A 85 19.80 -15.05 19.73
N THR A 86 20.59 -14.53 18.80
CA THR A 86 20.14 -14.04 17.51
C THR A 86 19.43 -15.11 16.68
N LYS A 87 19.98 -16.33 16.66
CA LYS A 87 19.41 -17.44 15.90
C LYS A 87 18.02 -17.82 16.42
N GLU A 88 17.88 -17.94 17.73
CA GLU A 88 16.60 -18.20 18.37
C GLU A 88 15.62 -17.04 18.15
N ALA A 89 16.06 -15.78 18.31
CA ALA A 89 15.20 -14.62 18.12
C ALA A 89 14.60 -14.58 16.69
N VAL A 90 15.40 -14.84 15.67
CA VAL A 90 14.94 -14.96 14.28
C VAL A 90 13.95 -16.11 14.12
N GLN A 91 14.23 -17.27 14.74
CA GLN A 91 13.39 -18.45 14.62
C GLN A 91 12.04 -18.29 15.35
N TRP A 92 12.02 -17.70 16.56
CA TRP A 92 10.79 -17.40 17.31
C TRP A 92 9.90 -16.42 16.54
N LEU A 93 10.50 -15.36 15.99
CA LEU A 93 9.85 -14.39 15.13
C LEU A 93 9.19 -15.06 13.92
N TYR A 94 9.93 -15.92 13.23
CA TYR A 94 9.44 -16.61 12.03
C TYR A 94 8.27 -17.55 12.34
N LEU A 95 8.34 -18.33 13.45
CA LEU A 95 7.26 -19.24 13.83
C LEU A 95 5.96 -18.48 14.15
N ALA A 96 6.06 -17.37 14.88
CA ALA A 96 4.91 -16.52 15.18
C ALA A 96 4.30 -15.92 13.90
N TYR A 97 5.14 -15.42 13.01
CA TYR A 97 4.71 -14.87 11.71
C TYR A 97 4.05 -15.94 10.83
N LEU A 98 4.65 -17.14 10.75
CA LEU A 98 4.12 -18.24 9.95
C LEU A 98 2.74 -18.69 10.43
N ALA A 99 2.51 -18.76 11.74
CA ALA A 99 1.21 -19.08 12.31
C ALA A 99 0.14 -18.05 11.90
N ALA A 100 0.47 -16.77 12.00
CA ALA A 100 -0.43 -15.68 11.58
C ALA A 100 -0.77 -15.77 10.08
N VAL A 101 0.21 -16.01 9.21
CA VAL A 101 -0.01 -16.17 7.76
C VAL A 101 -0.95 -17.34 7.47
N LYS A 102 -0.73 -18.48 8.10
CA LYS A 102 -1.56 -19.68 7.90
C LYS A 102 -2.99 -19.48 8.40
N GLU A 103 -3.15 -18.79 9.51
CA GLU A 103 -4.46 -18.52 10.10
C GLU A 103 -5.25 -17.50 9.26
N GLN A 104 -4.65 -16.38 8.90
CA GLN A 104 -5.34 -15.32 8.17
C GLN A 104 -5.67 -15.72 6.72
N ASN A 105 -4.79 -16.46 6.07
CA ASN A 105 -4.93 -16.92 4.67
C ASN A 105 -5.39 -15.80 3.73
N GLY A 106 -4.84 -14.60 3.90
CA GLY A 106 -5.21 -13.40 3.17
C GLY A 106 -4.00 -12.55 2.76
N ALA A 107 -4.27 -11.45 2.08
CA ALA A 107 -3.25 -10.50 1.67
C ALA A 107 -2.81 -9.60 2.85
N ALA A 108 -1.69 -8.88 2.64
CA ALA A 108 -1.16 -7.90 3.57
C ALA A 108 -0.58 -8.49 4.87
N MET A 109 0.12 -9.61 4.73
CA MET A 109 0.81 -10.27 5.84
C MET A 109 2.16 -9.61 6.12
N SER A 110 2.12 -8.38 6.64
CA SER A 110 3.31 -7.60 6.97
C SER A 110 4.07 -8.18 8.16
N LEU A 111 5.40 -8.18 8.06
CA LEU A 111 6.27 -8.68 9.12
C LEU A 111 6.39 -7.68 10.28
N GLY A 112 6.51 -6.41 9.95
CA GLY A 112 6.59 -5.34 10.94
C GLY A 112 7.87 -4.52 10.88
N ARG A 113 8.53 -4.34 12.02
CA ARG A 113 9.78 -3.58 12.18
C ARG A 113 10.72 -4.41 13.04
N THR A 114 11.42 -5.35 12.43
CA THR A 114 12.20 -6.36 13.15
C THR A 114 13.70 -6.08 13.16
N SER A 115 14.21 -5.27 12.23
CA SER A 115 15.64 -5.01 12.08
C SER A 115 16.27 -4.37 13.33
N THR A 116 15.70 -3.30 13.86
CA THR A 116 16.21 -2.63 15.07
C THR A 116 16.15 -3.56 16.30
N PHE A 117 15.11 -4.38 16.38
CA PHE A 117 14.94 -5.38 17.44
C PHE A 117 16.00 -6.48 17.36
N LEU A 118 16.20 -7.09 16.20
CA LEU A 118 17.18 -8.17 16.01
C LEU A 118 18.63 -7.70 16.19
N ASP A 119 18.90 -6.41 15.93
CA ASP A 119 20.22 -5.84 16.12
C ASP A 119 20.67 -5.89 17.59
N ILE A 120 19.74 -5.80 18.54
CA ILE A 120 20.04 -5.92 19.98
C ILE A 120 20.65 -7.28 20.29
N TYR A 121 20.06 -8.35 19.76
CA TYR A 121 20.58 -9.72 19.91
C TYR A 121 21.92 -9.88 19.19
N ALA A 122 21.99 -9.43 17.93
CA ALA A 122 23.19 -9.56 17.12
C ALA A 122 24.40 -8.86 17.75
N GLU A 123 24.26 -7.62 18.18
CA GLU A 123 25.35 -6.87 18.82
C GLU A 123 25.79 -7.47 20.15
N ARG A 124 24.85 -8.00 20.93
CA ARG A 124 25.19 -8.73 22.16
C ARG A 124 25.98 -9.99 21.86
N ASP A 125 25.55 -10.79 20.91
CA ASP A 125 26.16 -12.06 20.55
C ASP A 125 27.55 -11.87 19.89
N LEU A 126 27.69 -10.86 19.05
CA LEU A 126 28.99 -10.45 18.48
C LEU A 126 29.98 -10.02 19.56
N LYS A 127 29.55 -9.19 20.51
CA LYS A 127 30.39 -8.76 21.65
C LYS A 127 30.82 -9.92 22.54
N ALA A 128 29.96 -10.92 22.69
CA ALA A 128 30.25 -12.13 23.45
C ALA A 128 31.12 -13.13 22.66
N GLY A 129 31.40 -12.89 21.38
CA GLY A 129 32.12 -13.81 20.52
C GLY A 129 31.35 -15.10 20.23
N LYS A 130 30.02 -15.08 20.37
CA LYS A 130 29.16 -16.24 20.14
C LYS A 130 28.99 -16.53 18.64
N TYR A 131 28.88 -15.48 17.83
CA TYR A 131 28.74 -15.54 16.39
C TYR A 131 29.66 -14.52 15.73
N THR A 132 29.99 -14.75 14.45
CA THR A 132 30.70 -13.81 13.58
C THR A 132 29.72 -12.91 12.81
N GLU A 133 30.24 -11.87 12.15
CA GLU A 133 29.42 -10.99 11.28
C GLU A 133 28.81 -11.79 10.12
N GLU A 134 29.56 -12.76 9.56
CA GLU A 134 29.11 -13.63 8.47
C GLU A 134 27.98 -14.56 8.93
N GLU A 135 28.09 -15.16 10.12
CA GLU A 135 27.05 -16.02 10.67
C GLU A 135 25.76 -15.25 10.94
N ILE A 136 25.85 -14.02 11.45
CA ILE A 136 24.67 -13.15 11.64
C ILE A 136 24.03 -12.84 10.29
N GLN A 137 24.83 -12.50 9.26
CA GLN A 137 24.30 -12.25 7.90
C GLN A 137 23.62 -13.51 7.36
N GLU A 138 24.22 -14.69 7.54
CA GLU A 138 23.64 -15.96 7.10
C GLU A 138 22.28 -16.23 7.75
N PHE A 139 22.10 -15.95 9.04
CA PHE A 139 20.78 -16.07 9.70
C PHE A 139 19.73 -15.16 9.06
N ILE A 140 20.10 -13.94 8.70
CA ILE A 140 19.19 -13.00 8.03
C ILE A 140 18.91 -13.43 6.58
N ASP A 141 19.90 -13.91 5.86
CA ASP A 141 19.72 -14.46 4.50
C ASP A 141 18.76 -15.66 4.51
N HIS A 142 18.93 -16.61 5.44
CA HIS A 142 18.02 -17.75 5.62
C HIS A 142 16.61 -17.29 6.01
N PHE A 143 16.49 -16.28 6.86
CA PHE A 143 15.20 -15.72 7.24
C PHE A 143 14.48 -15.11 6.03
N VAL A 144 15.19 -14.30 5.25
CA VAL A 144 14.64 -13.71 4.02
C VAL A 144 14.27 -14.78 2.99
N MET A 145 15.06 -15.84 2.83
CA MET A 145 14.71 -16.98 1.97
C MET A 145 13.39 -17.62 2.41
N LYS A 146 13.19 -17.87 3.70
CA LYS A 146 11.94 -18.40 4.24
C LYS A 146 10.76 -17.46 3.98
N LEU A 147 10.95 -16.14 4.15
CA LEU A 147 9.92 -15.14 3.86
C LEU A 147 9.52 -15.13 2.38
N ARG A 148 10.46 -15.36 1.46
CA ARG A 148 10.19 -15.50 0.01
C ARG A 148 9.35 -16.73 -0.31
N CYS A 149 9.42 -17.78 0.52
CA CYS A 149 8.67 -19.03 0.36
C CYS A 149 7.26 -18.98 1.00
N VAL A 150 6.97 -17.98 1.82
CA VAL A 150 5.68 -17.87 2.50
C VAL A 150 4.58 -17.55 1.49
N LYS A 151 3.55 -18.39 1.45
CA LYS A 151 2.38 -18.26 0.57
C LYS A 151 1.11 -18.67 1.30
N PHE A 152 -0.03 -18.19 0.81
CA PHE A 152 -1.35 -18.62 1.23
C PHE A 152 -2.18 -19.08 0.01
N ALA A 153 -3.29 -19.79 0.25
CA ALA A 153 -4.18 -20.22 -0.82
C ALA A 153 -4.91 -19.03 -1.48
N ARG A 154 -5.01 -19.05 -2.80
CA ARG A 154 -5.58 -17.95 -3.60
C ARG A 154 -6.60 -18.47 -4.62
N THR A 155 -7.56 -17.61 -4.94
CA THR A 155 -8.44 -17.79 -6.08
C THR A 155 -7.81 -17.25 -7.36
N PRO A 156 -8.22 -17.70 -8.56
CA PRO A 156 -7.77 -17.11 -9.84
C PRO A 156 -8.05 -15.60 -9.91
N ASP A 157 -9.18 -15.14 -9.39
CA ASP A 157 -9.57 -13.72 -9.36
C ASP A 157 -8.59 -12.84 -8.57
N TYR A 158 -7.90 -13.43 -7.58
CA TYR A 158 -6.86 -12.72 -6.83
C TYR A 158 -5.73 -12.27 -7.75
N ASN A 159 -5.25 -13.17 -8.62
CA ASN A 159 -4.14 -12.85 -9.52
C ASN A 159 -4.54 -11.91 -10.66
N GLU A 160 -5.82 -11.85 -11.02
CA GLU A 160 -6.32 -10.84 -11.96
C GLU A 160 -6.18 -9.42 -11.40
N ILE A 161 -6.47 -9.24 -10.11
CA ILE A 161 -6.41 -7.94 -9.44
C ILE A 161 -5.00 -7.63 -8.91
N PHE A 162 -4.30 -8.63 -8.36
CA PHE A 162 -3.01 -8.50 -7.69
C PHE A 162 -1.96 -9.38 -8.35
N SER A 163 -1.54 -9.01 -9.54
CA SER A 163 -0.57 -9.78 -10.31
C SER A 163 0.76 -9.99 -9.59
N GLY A 164 1.41 -11.10 -9.91
CA GLY A 164 2.68 -11.49 -9.31
C GLY A 164 2.55 -12.20 -7.96
N ASP A 165 1.32 -12.56 -7.58
CA ASP A 165 1.07 -13.40 -6.41
C ASP A 165 1.63 -12.82 -5.09
N PRO A 166 1.39 -11.52 -4.77
CA PRO A 166 1.99 -10.87 -3.60
C PRO A 166 1.39 -11.39 -2.30
N THR A 167 2.25 -11.60 -1.30
CA THR A 167 1.86 -11.85 0.10
C THR A 167 1.97 -10.58 0.93
N TRP A 168 2.72 -9.57 0.44
CA TRP A 168 3.08 -8.33 1.12
C TRP A 168 3.73 -8.59 2.48
N VAL A 169 4.81 -9.37 2.47
CA VAL A 169 5.69 -9.55 3.62
C VAL A 169 6.49 -8.27 3.79
N THR A 170 5.84 -7.23 4.33
CA THR A 170 6.46 -5.90 4.44
C THR A 170 7.26 -5.80 5.72
N GLU A 171 8.54 -5.45 5.57
CA GLU A 171 9.47 -5.14 6.66
C GLU A 171 9.88 -3.67 6.58
N SER A 172 9.66 -2.94 7.67
CA SER A 172 10.03 -1.53 7.80
C SER A 172 11.41 -1.39 8.43
N ILE A 173 12.30 -0.62 7.78
CA ILE A 173 13.71 -0.49 8.16
C ILE A 173 14.04 0.98 8.44
N ALA A 174 14.97 1.23 9.34
CA ALA A 174 15.50 2.55 9.66
C ALA A 174 14.47 3.48 10.32
N GLY A 175 14.40 4.75 9.92
CA GLY A 175 13.63 5.78 10.58
C GLY A 175 14.37 6.43 11.75
N MET A 176 13.64 7.29 12.46
CA MET A 176 14.15 8.06 13.62
C MET A 176 13.36 7.71 14.87
N GLY A 177 14.03 7.69 16.01
CA GLY A 177 13.37 7.64 17.32
C GLY A 177 12.73 8.98 17.70
N ILE A 178 11.75 8.95 18.60
CA ILE A 178 11.12 10.15 19.18
C ILE A 178 12.17 11.07 19.84
N ASP A 179 13.22 10.46 20.38
CA ASP A 179 14.35 11.17 21.00
C ASP A 179 15.34 11.81 20.01
N GLY A 180 15.06 11.69 18.71
CA GLY A 180 15.87 12.26 17.63
C GLY A 180 17.09 11.41 17.21
N ARG A 181 17.32 10.26 17.83
CA ARG A 181 18.37 9.33 17.39
C ARG A 181 17.92 8.56 16.15
N THR A 182 18.87 8.23 15.28
CA THR A 182 18.59 7.33 14.18
C THR A 182 18.32 5.90 14.66
N MET A 183 17.39 5.22 14.00
CA MET A 183 17.15 3.79 14.17
C MET A 183 17.85 2.94 13.09
N VAL A 184 18.74 3.54 12.32
CA VAL A 184 19.65 2.81 11.43
C VAL A 184 20.67 2.05 12.27
N THR A 185 20.73 0.74 12.08
CA THR A 185 21.67 -0.17 12.73
C THR A 185 22.39 -1.01 11.68
N LYS A 186 23.37 -1.80 12.08
CA LYS A 186 24.00 -2.79 11.17
C LYS A 186 22.95 -3.73 10.56
N MET A 187 21.90 -4.05 11.30
CA MET A 187 20.83 -4.91 10.82
C MET A 187 20.05 -4.28 9.67
N SER A 188 19.92 -2.95 9.63
CA SER A 188 19.34 -2.24 8.48
C SER A 188 20.12 -2.51 7.20
N PHE A 189 21.44 -2.48 7.26
CA PHE A 189 22.31 -2.82 6.13
C PHE A 189 22.23 -4.31 5.79
N ARG A 190 22.17 -5.22 6.79
CA ARG A 190 22.10 -6.66 6.57
C ARG A 190 20.83 -7.06 5.80
N TYR A 191 19.67 -6.47 6.14
CA TYR A 191 18.44 -6.71 5.40
C TYR A 191 18.55 -6.27 3.94
N LEU A 192 19.08 -5.08 3.68
CA LEU A 192 19.31 -4.61 2.30
C LEU A 192 20.36 -5.44 1.57
N HIS A 193 21.39 -5.92 2.27
CA HIS A 193 22.46 -6.74 1.70
C HIS A 193 21.96 -8.13 1.23
N THR A 194 20.83 -8.62 1.78
CA THR A 194 20.20 -9.86 1.26
C THR A 194 19.88 -9.78 -0.23
N LEU A 195 19.61 -8.57 -0.76
CA LEU A 195 19.37 -8.37 -2.20
C LEU A 195 20.61 -8.64 -3.05
N SER A 196 21.80 -8.43 -2.50
CA SER A 196 23.06 -8.80 -3.14
C SER A 196 23.36 -10.30 -3.01
N ASN A 197 23.12 -10.88 -1.81
CA ASN A 197 23.43 -12.28 -1.53
C ASN A 197 22.46 -13.25 -2.21
N LEU A 198 21.17 -12.92 -2.23
CA LEU A 198 20.09 -13.79 -2.70
C LEU A 198 19.50 -13.36 -4.05
N GLY A 199 19.95 -12.23 -4.59
CA GLY A 199 19.38 -11.61 -5.78
C GLY A 199 18.09 -10.85 -5.49
N THR A 200 17.64 -10.08 -6.47
CA THR A 200 16.42 -9.27 -6.40
C THR A 200 15.18 -10.11 -6.26
N SER A 201 14.21 -9.62 -5.51
CA SER A 201 12.93 -10.30 -5.30
C SER A 201 11.84 -9.30 -4.93
N PRO A 202 10.59 -9.56 -5.30
CA PRO A 202 9.43 -8.79 -4.83
C PRO A 202 9.23 -8.87 -3.32
N GLU A 203 9.56 -10.01 -2.71
CA GLU A 203 9.36 -10.28 -1.29
C GLU A 203 10.70 -10.57 -0.57
N PRO A 204 10.87 -10.18 0.69
CA PRO A 204 9.97 -9.30 1.43
C PRO A 204 9.92 -7.89 0.81
N ASN A 205 8.79 -7.19 0.99
CA ASN A 205 8.64 -5.81 0.55
C ASN A 205 9.39 -4.87 1.51
N LEU A 206 10.68 -4.69 1.28
CA LEU A 206 11.55 -3.89 2.13
C LEU A 206 11.19 -2.40 2.00
N THR A 207 10.80 -1.79 3.11
CA THR A 207 10.37 -0.40 3.18
C THR A 207 11.31 0.40 4.06
N VAL A 208 12.00 1.37 3.47
CA VAL A 208 12.87 2.29 4.21
C VAL A 208 12.03 3.46 4.72
N LEU A 209 11.98 3.61 6.03
CA LEU A 209 11.37 4.75 6.69
C LEU A 209 12.34 5.93 6.60
N TRP A 210 12.08 6.81 5.63
CA TRP A 210 12.99 7.88 5.25
C TRP A 210 12.82 9.13 6.10
N SER A 211 13.94 9.68 6.53
CA SER A 211 14.05 11.02 7.08
C SER A 211 15.27 11.70 6.49
N VAL A 212 15.19 12.98 6.25
CA VAL A 212 16.35 13.78 5.82
C VAL A 212 17.50 13.72 6.83
N ARG A 213 17.21 13.36 8.08
CA ARG A 213 18.17 13.22 9.18
C ARG A 213 18.85 11.86 9.27
N LEU A 214 18.52 10.91 8.40
CA LEU A 214 19.20 9.63 8.35
C LEU A 214 20.69 9.80 8.01
N PRO A 215 21.58 8.91 8.49
CA PRO A 215 23.00 8.95 8.15
C PRO A 215 23.23 8.92 6.64
N GLU A 216 24.08 9.80 6.14
CA GLU A 216 24.33 9.98 4.71
C GLU A 216 24.84 8.68 4.03
N ASN A 217 25.68 7.93 4.72
CA ASN A 217 26.17 6.63 4.21
C ASN A 217 25.03 5.63 4.01
N PHE A 218 24.03 5.61 4.90
CA PHE A 218 22.85 4.75 4.77
C PHE A 218 21.95 5.23 3.63
N LYS A 219 21.70 6.53 3.51
CA LYS A 219 20.91 7.10 2.40
C LYS A 219 21.52 6.74 1.05
N ARG A 220 22.84 6.89 0.91
CA ARG A 220 23.56 6.52 -0.32
C ARG A 220 23.56 5.02 -0.60
N PHE A 221 23.62 4.19 0.44
CA PHE A 221 23.47 2.75 0.30
C PHE A 221 22.07 2.36 -0.21
N CYS A 222 21.03 2.99 0.30
CA CYS A 222 19.66 2.82 -0.20
C CYS A 222 19.53 3.26 -1.67
N ALA A 223 20.08 4.43 -2.03
CA ALA A 223 20.06 4.93 -3.40
C ALA A 223 20.78 3.95 -4.35
N LYS A 224 21.97 3.44 -3.96
CA LYS A 224 22.67 2.39 -4.72
C LYS A 224 21.81 1.16 -4.92
N THR A 225 21.16 0.69 -3.86
CA THR A 225 20.28 -0.48 -3.92
C THR A 225 19.12 -0.25 -4.89
N SER A 226 18.50 0.93 -4.88
CA SER A 226 17.40 1.27 -5.80
C SER A 226 17.85 1.40 -7.26
N ILE A 227 19.08 1.87 -7.52
CA ILE A 227 19.64 1.93 -8.87
C ILE A 227 19.90 0.52 -9.43
N GLN A 228 20.33 -0.39 -8.57
CA GLN A 228 20.66 -1.77 -8.94
C GLN A 228 19.45 -2.71 -8.94
N SER A 229 18.43 -2.39 -8.13
CA SER A 229 17.27 -3.25 -7.89
C SER A 229 16.04 -2.41 -7.54
N SER A 230 14.89 -2.78 -8.05
CA SER A 230 13.59 -2.17 -7.69
C SER A 230 12.89 -2.90 -6.53
N SER A 231 13.64 -3.53 -5.63
CA SER A 231 13.10 -4.37 -4.54
C SER A 231 12.77 -3.60 -3.25
N ILE A 232 13.05 -2.30 -3.17
CA ILE A 232 12.79 -1.47 -1.98
C ILE A 232 11.89 -0.29 -2.32
N GLN A 233 11.17 0.19 -1.31
CA GLN A 233 10.37 1.42 -1.37
C GLN A 233 10.72 2.34 -0.21
N TYR A 234 10.22 3.57 -0.28
CA TYR A 234 10.49 4.61 0.70
C TYR A 234 9.20 5.23 1.22
N GLU A 235 9.15 5.48 2.52
CA GLU A 235 8.05 6.19 3.16
C GLU A 235 8.55 7.25 4.14
N ASN A 236 7.81 8.35 4.25
CA ASN A 236 8.20 9.52 5.03
C ASN A 236 8.02 9.28 6.53
N ASP A 237 9.11 8.93 7.21
CA ASP A 237 9.11 8.73 8.65
C ASP A 237 8.75 10.00 9.43
N ASP A 238 9.18 11.17 8.94
CA ASP A 238 8.92 12.44 9.63
C ASP A 238 7.44 12.82 9.66
N LEU A 239 6.65 12.42 8.64
CA LEU A 239 5.20 12.55 8.66
C LEU A 239 4.54 11.53 9.59
N MET A 240 4.90 10.25 9.42
CA MET A 240 4.22 9.15 10.10
C MET A 240 4.54 9.10 11.58
N ARG A 241 5.77 9.44 11.98
CA ARG A 241 6.20 9.47 13.38
C ARG A 241 5.40 10.46 14.23
N VAL A 242 4.93 11.57 13.66
CA VAL A 242 4.07 12.53 14.37
C VAL A 242 2.77 11.89 14.82
N THR A 243 2.20 11.02 13.99
CA THR A 243 0.91 10.34 14.26
C THR A 243 1.06 9.06 15.07
N HIS A 244 2.12 8.27 14.78
CA HIS A 244 2.23 6.89 15.28
C HIS A 244 3.34 6.70 16.33
N GLY A 245 4.15 7.71 16.62
CA GLY A 245 5.36 7.52 17.41
C GLY A 245 6.45 6.81 16.61
N ASP A 246 7.41 6.18 17.26
CA ASP A 246 8.55 5.53 16.60
C ASP A 246 8.46 3.99 16.53
N ASP A 247 7.40 3.40 17.10
CA ASP A 247 7.17 1.94 17.06
C ASP A 247 5.96 1.59 16.16
N TYR A 248 6.09 1.93 14.90
CA TYR A 248 5.13 1.62 13.84
C TYR A 248 5.82 0.88 12.69
N ALA A 249 5.03 0.25 11.86
CA ALA A 249 5.45 -0.36 10.60
C ALA A 249 4.43 -0.11 9.50
N ILE A 250 4.79 -0.51 8.29
CA ILE A 250 3.93 -0.38 7.12
C ILE A 250 3.12 -1.66 6.93
N ALA A 251 1.81 -1.51 6.94
CA ALA A 251 0.89 -2.58 6.62
C ALA A 251 0.69 -2.66 5.11
N CYS A 252 0.96 -3.81 4.51
CA CYS A 252 0.80 -4.06 3.08
C CYS A 252 1.75 -3.18 2.24
N CYS A 253 1.19 -2.15 1.60
CA CYS A 253 1.87 -1.30 0.63
C CYS A 253 2.38 0.01 1.24
N VAL A 254 1.47 0.80 1.85
CA VAL A 254 1.71 2.22 2.19
C VAL A 254 1.02 2.69 3.48
N SER A 255 0.30 1.84 4.18
CA SER A 255 -0.43 2.24 5.39
C SER A 255 0.43 2.08 6.63
N SER A 256 0.60 3.14 7.41
CA SER A 256 1.30 3.06 8.70
C SER A 256 0.38 2.55 9.83
N MET A 257 0.96 1.78 10.75
CA MET A 257 0.25 1.16 11.86
C MET A 257 1.18 0.96 13.06
N ARG A 258 0.75 1.35 14.26
CA ARG A 258 1.50 1.05 15.49
C ARG A 258 1.49 -0.44 15.77
N LEU A 259 2.68 -1.01 15.98
CA LEU A 259 2.85 -2.44 16.20
C LEU A 259 2.15 -2.92 17.47
N GLY A 260 1.33 -3.94 17.33
CA GLY A 260 0.60 -4.55 18.43
C GLY A 260 -0.49 -3.68 19.04
N LYS A 261 -0.84 -2.52 18.48
CA LYS A 261 -1.76 -1.53 19.07
C LYS A 261 -2.88 -1.08 18.15
N GLU A 262 -2.78 -1.36 16.87
CA GLU A 262 -3.73 -0.92 15.86
C GLU A 262 -4.13 -2.06 14.94
N MET A 263 -5.35 -1.98 14.43
CA MET A 263 -5.83 -2.82 13.34
C MET A 263 -6.61 -1.95 12.35
N GLN A 264 -6.65 -2.38 11.09
CA GLN A 264 -7.26 -1.63 10.02
C GLN A 264 -8.31 -2.48 9.30
N PHE A 265 -9.56 -2.06 9.35
CA PHE A 265 -10.61 -2.62 8.50
C PHE A 265 -10.42 -2.13 7.07
N PHE A 266 -10.24 -3.04 6.14
CA PHE A 266 -10.00 -2.74 4.74
C PHE A 266 -10.79 -3.72 3.86
N GLY A 267 -11.08 -3.39 2.60
CA GLY A 267 -11.79 -4.33 1.76
C GLY A 267 -11.80 -4.00 0.27
N ALA A 268 -12.02 -2.76 -0.10
CA ALA A 268 -12.27 -2.39 -1.50
C ALA A 268 -11.87 -0.94 -1.78
N ARG A 269 -11.99 -0.54 -3.05
CA ARG A 269 -11.76 0.85 -3.49
C ARG A 269 -12.96 1.39 -4.24
N ALA A 270 -13.20 2.69 -4.11
CA ALA A 270 -14.23 3.41 -4.85
C ALA A 270 -13.66 4.02 -6.13
N ASN A 271 -14.33 3.78 -7.26
CA ASN A 271 -13.95 4.31 -8.56
C ASN A 271 -14.55 5.71 -8.77
N LEU A 272 -13.78 6.76 -8.42
CA LEU A 272 -14.23 8.15 -8.57
C LEU A 272 -14.34 8.59 -10.04
N ALA A 273 -13.62 7.95 -10.93
CA ALA A 273 -13.74 8.21 -12.38
C ALA A 273 -15.13 7.81 -12.89
N LYS A 274 -15.60 6.60 -12.56
CA LYS A 274 -16.98 6.19 -12.89
C LYS A 274 -18.03 7.06 -12.21
N CYS A 275 -17.78 7.48 -10.97
CA CYS A 275 -18.67 8.38 -10.24
C CYS A 275 -18.86 9.71 -11.00
N LEU A 276 -17.80 10.27 -11.58
CA LEU A 276 -17.88 11.47 -12.43
C LEU A 276 -18.73 11.21 -13.69
N LEU A 277 -18.54 10.07 -14.35
CA LEU A 277 -19.35 9.71 -15.52
C LEU A 277 -20.84 9.50 -15.17
N TYR A 278 -21.12 8.95 -13.98
CA TYR A 278 -22.48 8.84 -13.48
C TYR A 278 -23.11 10.21 -13.19
N ALA A 279 -22.33 11.17 -12.71
CA ALA A 279 -22.81 12.54 -12.52
C ALA A 279 -23.26 13.17 -13.85
N VAL A 280 -22.53 12.92 -14.93
CA VAL A 280 -22.89 13.39 -16.28
C VAL A 280 -24.15 12.67 -16.82
N ASN A 281 -24.25 11.35 -16.62
CA ASN A 281 -25.31 10.51 -17.18
C ASN A 281 -26.50 10.24 -16.22
N GLY A 282 -26.64 11.00 -15.14
CA GLY A 282 -27.75 10.83 -14.21
C GLY A 282 -27.81 9.45 -13.54
N GLY A 283 -26.64 8.87 -13.23
CA GLY A 283 -26.49 7.57 -12.56
C GLY A 283 -26.45 6.36 -13.49
N VAL A 284 -26.53 6.56 -14.81
CA VAL A 284 -26.43 5.47 -15.79
C VAL A 284 -24.98 5.17 -16.12
N ASP A 285 -24.62 3.89 -16.13
CA ASP A 285 -23.31 3.40 -16.55
C ASP A 285 -23.22 3.41 -18.07
N ALA A 286 -22.25 4.14 -18.62
CA ALA A 286 -22.08 4.28 -20.07
C ALA A 286 -21.72 2.96 -20.78
N LYS A 287 -21.13 1.99 -20.10
CA LYS A 287 -20.71 0.69 -20.67
C LYS A 287 -21.81 -0.36 -20.59
N THR A 288 -22.46 -0.49 -19.44
CA THR A 288 -23.50 -1.52 -19.24
C THR A 288 -24.89 -1.02 -19.58
N LYS A 289 -25.10 0.29 -19.70
CA LYS A 289 -26.39 0.95 -19.92
C LYS A 289 -27.38 0.77 -18.77
N GLU A 290 -26.91 0.31 -17.63
CA GLU A 290 -27.73 0.08 -16.44
C GLU A 290 -27.78 1.34 -15.56
N GLN A 291 -28.92 1.55 -14.92
CA GLN A 291 -29.07 2.54 -13.85
C GLN A 291 -28.39 2.01 -12.58
N VAL A 292 -27.18 2.44 -12.29
CA VAL A 292 -26.39 2.01 -11.15
C VAL A 292 -26.46 3.01 -9.99
N GLY A 293 -26.25 4.28 -10.29
CA GLY A 293 -26.38 5.37 -9.33
C GLY A 293 -27.83 5.85 -9.17
N PRO A 294 -28.09 6.80 -8.27
CA PRO A 294 -29.39 7.44 -8.17
C PRO A 294 -29.78 8.07 -9.51
N ALA A 295 -31.06 7.95 -9.85
CA ALA A 295 -31.61 8.54 -11.08
C ALA A 295 -31.78 10.06 -10.93
N TYR A 296 -30.73 10.80 -11.21
CA TYR A 296 -30.78 12.26 -11.31
C TYR A 296 -30.98 12.69 -12.78
N ARG A 297 -31.42 13.94 -12.98
CA ARG A 297 -31.49 14.51 -14.32
C ARG A 297 -30.08 14.54 -14.93
N PRO A 298 -29.84 13.87 -16.07
CA PRO A 298 -28.55 13.90 -16.73
C PRO A 298 -28.23 15.29 -17.28
N ILE A 299 -26.95 15.56 -17.55
CA ILE A 299 -26.52 16.73 -18.29
C ILE A 299 -26.93 16.55 -19.76
N THR A 300 -27.65 17.50 -20.32
CA THR A 300 -28.17 17.43 -21.71
C THR A 300 -27.48 18.40 -22.66
N SER A 301 -26.66 19.32 -22.14
CA SER A 301 -25.91 20.28 -22.94
C SER A 301 -24.90 19.60 -23.87
N GLU A 302 -24.67 20.23 -25.04
CA GLU A 302 -23.66 19.76 -26.00
C GLU A 302 -22.25 19.88 -25.41
N TYR A 303 -21.99 20.97 -24.70
CA TYR A 303 -20.72 21.21 -24.00
C TYR A 303 -20.94 21.15 -22.49
N LEU A 304 -19.98 20.57 -21.76
CA LEU A 304 -20.03 20.51 -20.32
C LEU A 304 -19.76 21.87 -19.68
N ASP A 305 -20.61 22.27 -18.74
CA ASP A 305 -20.40 23.41 -17.87
C ASP A 305 -19.76 22.95 -16.55
N TYR A 306 -18.71 23.64 -16.11
CA TYR A 306 -17.94 23.25 -14.94
C TYR A 306 -18.77 23.28 -13.66
N ASP A 307 -19.56 24.33 -13.44
CA ASP A 307 -20.32 24.49 -12.21
C ASP A 307 -21.47 23.45 -12.15
N GLU A 308 -22.14 23.16 -13.26
CA GLU A 308 -23.14 22.09 -13.35
C GLU A 308 -22.53 20.73 -13.07
N VAL A 309 -21.37 20.42 -13.63
CA VAL A 309 -20.67 19.15 -13.40
C VAL A 309 -20.27 19.02 -11.93
N MET A 310 -19.73 20.08 -11.32
CA MET A 310 -19.31 20.07 -9.92
C MET A 310 -20.47 19.85 -8.96
N GLU A 311 -21.62 20.51 -9.19
CA GLU A 311 -22.83 20.31 -8.39
C GLU A 311 -23.29 18.84 -8.44
N LYS A 312 -23.43 18.28 -9.63
CA LYS A 312 -23.88 16.89 -9.83
C LYS A 312 -22.87 15.88 -9.30
N TYR A 313 -21.59 16.15 -9.47
CA TYR A 313 -20.52 15.27 -9.00
C TYR A 313 -20.45 15.24 -7.46
N ASP A 314 -20.64 16.39 -6.80
CA ASP A 314 -20.68 16.44 -5.34
C ASP A 314 -21.79 15.55 -4.77
N VAL A 315 -22.99 15.62 -5.35
CA VAL A 315 -24.12 14.78 -4.95
C VAL A 315 -23.86 13.30 -5.22
N MET A 316 -23.28 12.98 -6.37
CA MET A 316 -22.96 11.59 -6.74
C MET A 316 -21.86 11.00 -5.85
N MET A 317 -20.85 11.80 -5.47
CA MET A 317 -19.83 11.39 -4.50
C MET A 317 -20.42 11.13 -3.11
N ASP A 318 -21.42 11.91 -2.67
CA ASP A 318 -22.08 11.67 -1.39
C ASP A 318 -22.84 10.33 -1.36
N TRP A 319 -23.55 10.01 -2.46
CA TRP A 319 -24.16 8.69 -2.64
C TRP A 319 -23.11 7.57 -2.62
N LEU A 320 -22.03 7.72 -3.39
CA LEU A 320 -20.97 6.72 -3.45
C LEU A 320 -20.31 6.49 -2.09
N ALA A 321 -20.06 7.55 -1.32
CA ALA A 321 -19.52 7.45 0.03
C ALA A 321 -20.42 6.61 0.95
N GLY A 322 -21.74 6.82 0.87
CA GLY A 322 -22.73 6.01 1.62
C GLY A 322 -22.74 4.55 1.21
N LEU A 323 -22.79 4.27 -0.10
CA LEU A 323 -22.74 2.92 -0.64
C LEU A 323 -21.43 2.21 -0.24
N TYR A 324 -20.32 2.91 -0.35
CA TYR A 324 -18.99 2.38 -0.07
C TYR A 324 -18.84 1.99 1.41
N VAL A 325 -19.17 2.88 2.33
CA VAL A 325 -19.10 2.59 3.77
C VAL A 325 -20.03 1.43 4.13
N ASN A 326 -21.28 1.40 3.61
CA ASN A 326 -22.19 0.29 3.86
C ASN A 326 -21.65 -1.05 3.35
N THR A 327 -21.04 -1.05 2.17
CA THR A 327 -20.42 -2.26 1.60
C THR A 327 -19.28 -2.76 2.50
N LEU A 328 -18.38 -1.88 2.92
CA LEU A 328 -17.28 -2.27 3.82
C LEU A 328 -17.79 -2.71 5.20
N ASN A 329 -18.82 -2.06 5.74
CA ASN A 329 -19.43 -2.47 7.00
C ASN A 329 -19.97 -3.91 6.94
N LEU A 330 -20.62 -4.27 5.84
CA LEU A 330 -21.12 -5.64 5.62
C LEU A 330 -19.98 -6.64 5.49
N ILE A 331 -18.93 -6.30 4.75
CA ILE A 331 -17.74 -7.15 4.59
C ILE A 331 -17.12 -7.44 5.97
N GLN A 332 -16.87 -6.41 6.77
CA GLN A 332 -16.21 -6.57 8.07
C GLN A 332 -17.13 -7.31 9.08
N TYR A 333 -18.44 -7.07 9.04
CA TYR A 333 -19.40 -7.83 9.84
C TYR A 333 -19.35 -9.32 9.48
N MET A 334 -19.30 -9.68 8.21
CA MET A 334 -19.25 -11.08 7.76
C MET A 334 -17.95 -11.76 8.18
N HIS A 335 -16.82 -11.05 8.08
CA HIS A 335 -15.53 -11.56 8.57
C HIS A 335 -15.59 -11.84 10.07
N ASP A 336 -16.01 -10.88 10.88
CA ASP A 336 -16.12 -11.04 12.34
C ASP A 336 -17.07 -12.18 12.74
N LYS A 337 -18.10 -12.42 11.93
CA LYS A 337 -19.11 -13.46 12.23
C LYS A 337 -18.59 -14.86 11.99
N TYR A 338 -17.76 -15.07 10.97
CA TYR A 338 -17.41 -16.41 10.51
C TYR A 338 -15.98 -16.83 10.79
N TYR A 339 -15.11 -15.90 11.15
CA TYR A 339 -13.72 -16.20 11.38
C TYR A 339 -13.08 -15.25 12.41
N TYR A 340 -12.02 -15.73 13.08
CA TYR A 340 -11.25 -14.96 14.05
C TYR A 340 -9.78 -15.37 14.02
N GLU A 341 -8.88 -14.42 13.80
CA GLU A 341 -7.44 -14.62 13.68
C GLU A 341 -6.79 -14.65 15.08
N ALA A 342 -6.99 -15.73 15.83
CA ALA A 342 -6.65 -15.82 17.23
C ALA A 342 -5.13 -15.77 17.51
N ALA A 343 -4.31 -16.40 16.66
CA ALA A 343 -2.85 -16.41 16.82
C ALA A 343 -2.26 -15.01 16.60
N GLU A 344 -2.74 -14.30 15.59
CA GLU A 344 -2.30 -12.94 15.32
C GLU A 344 -2.78 -11.95 16.39
N MET A 345 -4.06 -12.04 16.75
CA MET A 345 -4.67 -11.20 17.78
C MET A 345 -4.10 -11.44 19.18
N ALA A 346 -3.54 -12.63 19.45
CA ALA A 346 -2.81 -12.91 20.70
C ALA A 346 -1.54 -12.06 20.86
N LEU A 347 -1.00 -11.54 19.76
CA LEU A 347 0.20 -10.70 19.71
C LEU A 347 -0.12 -9.19 19.57
N ILE A 348 -1.35 -8.81 19.90
CA ILE A 348 -1.86 -7.43 19.88
C ILE A 348 -2.41 -7.10 21.26
N ASP A 349 -2.39 -5.82 21.63
CA ASP A 349 -3.01 -5.33 22.86
C ASP A 349 -4.53 -5.54 22.82
N THR A 350 -5.14 -5.79 23.97
CA THR A 350 -6.59 -6.00 24.07
C THR A 350 -7.38 -4.73 23.72
N ASP A 351 -6.85 -3.57 24.08
CA ASP A 351 -7.40 -2.27 23.70
C ASP A 351 -6.76 -1.79 22.39
N VAL A 352 -7.40 -2.13 21.28
CA VAL A 352 -6.91 -1.88 19.93
C VAL A 352 -7.58 -0.65 19.33
N ARG A 353 -6.80 0.32 18.84
CA ARG A 353 -7.30 1.38 17.97
C ARG A 353 -7.67 0.79 16.61
N ARG A 354 -8.87 1.10 16.13
CA ARG A 354 -9.39 0.60 14.85
C ARG A 354 -9.50 1.73 13.86
N THR A 355 -8.91 1.56 12.68
CA THR A 355 -9.12 2.43 11.53
C THR A 355 -10.02 1.75 10.50
N PHE A 356 -10.71 2.54 9.70
CA PHE A 356 -11.58 2.10 8.63
C PHE A 356 -11.02 2.61 7.31
N ALA A 357 -10.25 1.76 6.66
CA ALA A 357 -9.49 2.12 5.48
C ALA A 357 -10.37 2.14 4.24
N THR A 358 -10.48 3.31 3.65
CA THR A 358 -11.08 3.51 2.33
C THR A 358 -10.00 3.75 1.29
N GLY A 359 -10.34 3.71 0.00
CA GLY A 359 -9.39 3.94 -1.08
C GLY A 359 -10.03 4.49 -2.33
N ILE A 360 -9.26 5.31 -3.03
CA ILE A 360 -9.67 6.01 -4.25
C ILE A 360 -8.98 5.38 -5.46
N ALA A 361 -9.77 5.10 -6.52
CA ALA A 361 -9.30 4.77 -7.86
C ALA A 361 -9.72 5.84 -8.86
N GLY A 362 -8.88 6.10 -9.87
CA GLY A 362 -9.14 7.07 -10.93
C GLY A 362 -8.85 8.52 -10.56
N PHE A 363 -8.07 8.75 -9.51
CA PHE A 363 -7.80 10.07 -8.94
C PHE A 363 -7.33 11.09 -9.98
N SER A 364 -6.21 10.81 -10.67
CA SER A 364 -5.59 11.74 -11.61
C SER A 364 -6.48 12.01 -12.83
N HIS A 365 -7.20 11.01 -13.32
CA HIS A 365 -8.13 11.17 -14.44
C HIS A 365 -9.32 12.05 -14.09
N VAL A 366 -9.81 12.00 -12.86
CA VAL A 366 -10.85 12.93 -12.37
C VAL A 366 -10.31 14.36 -12.35
N VAL A 367 -9.11 14.55 -11.79
CA VAL A 367 -8.47 15.87 -11.71
C VAL A 367 -8.31 16.46 -13.11
N ASP A 368 -7.71 15.71 -14.05
CA ASP A 368 -7.47 16.15 -15.42
C ASP A 368 -8.79 16.39 -16.18
N SER A 369 -9.82 15.56 -15.95
CA SER A 369 -11.14 15.75 -16.55
C SER A 369 -11.82 17.02 -16.06
N LEU A 370 -11.74 17.33 -14.77
CA LEU A 370 -12.26 18.58 -14.21
C LEU A 370 -11.48 19.79 -14.73
N CYS A 371 -10.17 19.66 -14.91
CA CYS A 371 -9.35 20.68 -15.55
C CYS A 371 -9.77 20.91 -17.02
N ALA A 372 -10.00 19.84 -17.78
CA ALA A 372 -10.47 19.92 -19.16
C ALA A 372 -11.81 20.66 -19.25
N ILE A 373 -12.76 20.32 -18.38
CA ILE A 373 -14.09 20.97 -18.34
C ILE A 373 -13.97 22.45 -17.94
N LYS A 374 -13.07 22.79 -17.03
CA LYS A 374 -12.90 24.16 -16.52
C LYS A 374 -12.16 25.09 -17.47
N TYR A 375 -11.11 24.60 -18.15
CA TYR A 375 -10.17 25.42 -18.89
C TYR A 375 -10.17 25.20 -20.41
N ALA A 376 -10.81 24.14 -20.91
CA ALA A 376 -10.97 23.84 -22.31
C ALA A 376 -12.46 23.75 -22.69
N LYS A 377 -12.77 23.27 -23.89
CA LYS A 377 -14.13 22.97 -24.30
C LYS A 377 -14.30 21.47 -24.45
N VAL A 378 -15.22 20.91 -23.65
CA VAL A 378 -15.54 19.48 -23.66
C VAL A 378 -16.92 19.27 -24.27
N LYS A 379 -16.95 18.73 -25.50
CA LYS A 379 -18.17 18.32 -26.18
C LYS A 379 -18.56 16.90 -25.80
N THR A 380 -19.82 16.68 -25.50
CA THR A 380 -20.37 15.34 -25.23
C THR A 380 -20.74 14.64 -26.53
N ILE A 381 -20.36 13.35 -26.62
CA ILE A 381 -20.76 12.46 -27.73
C ILE A 381 -21.73 11.44 -27.14
N ARG A 382 -22.96 11.41 -27.68
CA ARG A 382 -24.07 10.61 -27.16
C ARG A 382 -24.42 9.47 -28.09
N ASP A 383 -24.91 8.37 -27.54
CA ASP A 383 -25.53 7.31 -28.31
C ASP A 383 -27.02 7.58 -28.62
N GLU A 384 -27.70 6.61 -29.20
CA GLU A 384 -29.11 6.67 -29.58
C GLU A 384 -30.06 6.89 -28.40
N ASP A 385 -29.65 6.45 -27.21
CA ASP A 385 -30.41 6.60 -25.94
C ASP A 385 -30.10 7.93 -25.25
N GLY A 386 -29.22 8.76 -25.81
CA GLY A 386 -28.80 10.04 -25.25
C GLY A 386 -27.76 9.92 -24.14
N ILE A 387 -27.21 8.74 -23.91
CA ILE A 387 -26.14 8.50 -22.93
C ILE A 387 -24.82 9.01 -23.48
N VAL A 388 -24.09 9.79 -22.70
CA VAL A 388 -22.74 10.24 -23.07
C VAL A 388 -21.78 9.04 -23.00
N ILE A 389 -21.22 8.69 -24.14
CA ILE A 389 -20.32 7.53 -24.31
C ILE A 389 -18.87 7.93 -24.61
N ASP A 390 -18.65 9.15 -25.10
CA ASP A 390 -17.31 9.68 -25.39
C ASP A 390 -17.31 11.21 -25.28
N TYR A 391 -16.13 11.79 -25.35
CA TYR A 391 -15.90 13.23 -25.26
C TYR A 391 -14.92 13.69 -26.32
N GLU A 392 -15.15 14.91 -26.85
CA GLU A 392 -14.23 15.62 -27.72
C GLU A 392 -13.78 16.89 -27.00
N THR A 393 -12.50 16.94 -26.62
CA THR A 393 -11.93 18.05 -25.87
C THR A 393 -11.04 18.90 -26.76
N THR A 394 -11.36 20.20 -26.86
CA THR A 394 -10.65 21.16 -27.69
C THR A 394 -10.09 22.29 -26.84
N GLY A 395 -8.81 22.60 -27.02
CA GLY A 395 -8.08 23.60 -26.25
C GLY A 395 -7.13 22.98 -25.23
N ASP A 396 -6.21 23.80 -24.71
CA ASP A 396 -5.24 23.42 -23.73
C ASP A 396 -5.82 23.55 -22.32
N PHE A 397 -5.42 22.64 -21.44
CA PHE A 397 -5.79 22.67 -20.02
C PHE A 397 -4.64 22.15 -19.15
N PRO A 398 -4.54 22.61 -17.88
CA PRO A 398 -3.52 22.12 -16.98
C PRO A 398 -3.77 20.65 -16.64
N ARG A 399 -2.70 19.87 -16.49
CA ARG A 399 -2.76 18.48 -16.07
C ARG A 399 -1.99 18.27 -14.77
N TYR A 400 -2.51 17.43 -13.92
CA TYR A 400 -1.87 17.01 -12.68
C TYR A 400 -0.52 16.34 -12.96
N GLY A 401 0.50 16.66 -12.13
CA GLY A 401 1.85 16.15 -12.27
C GLY A 401 2.82 17.09 -13.00
N ASN A 402 2.50 18.38 -13.07
CA ASN A 402 3.34 19.41 -13.72
C ASN A 402 3.64 20.62 -12.82
N ASP A 403 3.39 20.51 -11.51
CA ASP A 403 3.54 21.61 -10.53
C ASP A 403 2.69 22.84 -10.91
N ASP A 404 1.48 22.61 -11.39
CA ASP A 404 0.53 23.64 -11.76
C ASP A 404 -0.62 23.69 -10.75
N ASP A 405 -0.68 24.77 -9.96
CA ASP A 405 -1.66 24.93 -8.87
C ASP A 405 -3.11 24.84 -9.37
N ARG A 406 -3.39 25.17 -10.63
CA ARG A 406 -4.74 25.05 -11.21
C ARG A 406 -5.24 23.61 -11.22
N ALA A 407 -4.35 22.64 -11.45
CA ALA A 407 -4.66 21.20 -11.36
C ALA A 407 -4.47 20.67 -9.94
N ASP A 408 -3.39 21.06 -9.28
CA ASP A 408 -3.03 20.55 -7.94
C ASP A 408 -4.08 20.94 -6.88
N ASP A 409 -4.68 22.14 -6.97
CA ASP A 409 -5.77 22.57 -6.08
C ASP A 409 -7.03 21.70 -6.25
N ILE A 410 -7.34 21.28 -7.48
CA ILE A 410 -8.45 20.36 -7.76
C ILE A 410 -8.15 18.97 -7.15
N ALA A 411 -6.89 18.53 -7.23
CA ALA A 411 -6.46 17.26 -6.62
C ALA A 411 -6.64 17.30 -5.09
N VAL A 412 -6.20 18.36 -4.44
CA VAL A 412 -6.38 18.58 -2.99
C VAL A 412 -7.87 18.62 -2.63
N TRP A 413 -8.68 19.37 -3.40
CA TRP A 413 -10.12 19.45 -3.22
C TRP A 413 -10.79 18.06 -3.29
N LEU A 414 -10.45 17.26 -4.29
CA LEU A 414 -11.03 15.93 -4.51
C LEU A 414 -10.78 15.01 -3.31
N LEU A 415 -9.52 14.95 -2.85
CA LEU A 415 -9.14 14.13 -1.69
C LEU A 415 -9.90 14.57 -0.43
N LYS A 416 -9.87 15.87 -0.12
CA LYS A 416 -10.54 16.41 1.08
C LYS A 416 -12.05 16.19 1.05
N THR A 417 -12.68 16.42 -0.10
CA THR A 417 -14.13 16.30 -0.26
C THR A 417 -14.58 14.85 -0.06
N PHE A 418 -13.93 13.89 -0.71
CA PHE A 418 -14.34 12.50 -0.61
C PHE A 418 -14.17 11.94 0.81
N LEU A 419 -13.03 12.16 1.45
CA LEU A 419 -12.84 11.73 2.85
C LEU A 419 -13.86 12.40 3.80
N THR A 420 -14.16 13.68 3.60
CA THR A 420 -15.15 14.38 4.42
C THR A 420 -16.53 13.73 4.30
N LYS A 421 -16.90 13.28 3.09
CA LYS A 421 -18.17 12.55 2.88
C LYS A 421 -18.16 11.17 3.55
N ILE A 422 -17.04 10.46 3.49
CA ILE A 422 -16.86 9.17 4.20
C ILE A 422 -17.02 9.37 5.71
N LYS A 423 -16.38 10.38 6.30
CA LYS A 423 -16.41 10.67 7.76
C LYS A 423 -17.82 11.02 8.30
N LYS A 424 -18.77 11.36 7.45
CA LYS A 424 -20.17 11.57 7.86
C LYS A 424 -20.93 10.26 8.11
N ARG A 425 -20.36 9.11 7.80
CA ARG A 425 -21.03 7.81 7.86
C ARG A 425 -20.61 7.00 9.09
N HIS A 426 -21.49 6.15 9.57
CA HIS A 426 -21.16 5.21 10.64
C HIS A 426 -20.31 4.06 10.10
N THR A 427 -19.17 3.89 10.68
CA THR A 427 -18.22 2.83 10.34
C THR A 427 -18.35 1.63 11.27
N TYR A 428 -17.98 0.47 10.78
CA TYR A 428 -18.00 -0.77 11.55
C TYR A 428 -17.23 -0.61 12.87
N ARG A 429 -17.86 -0.98 14.00
CA ARG A 429 -17.31 -0.86 15.35
C ARG A 429 -16.83 0.56 15.71
N ASN A 430 -17.41 1.58 15.13
CA ASN A 430 -17.03 2.99 15.32
C ASN A 430 -15.54 3.25 15.05
N SER A 431 -14.98 2.54 14.08
CA SER A 431 -13.58 2.73 13.66
C SER A 431 -13.37 4.09 13.00
N GLU A 432 -12.17 4.63 13.11
CA GLU A 432 -11.81 5.92 12.54
C GLU A 432 -11.66 5.83 11.02
N ALA A 433 -12.44 6.58 10.26
CA ALA A 433 -12.38 6.57 8.82
C ALA A 433 -11.08 7.24 8.31
N THR A 434 -10.35 6.49 7.48
CA THR A 434 -9.13 6.90 6.79
C THR A 434 -9.26 6.65 5.29
N THR A 435 -8.35 7.17 4.47
CA THR A 435 -8.36 6.89 3.03
C THR A 435 -6.95 6.75 2.46
N SER A 436 -6.86 6.13 1.30
CA SER A 436 -5.65 6.00 0.49
C SER A 436 -5.91 6.41 -0.96
N ILE A 437 -4.85 6.82 -1.64
CA ILE A 437 -4.81 6.93 -3.10
C ILE A 437 -3.86 5.84 -3.59
N LEU A 438 -4.40 4.64 -3.79
CA LEU A 438 -3.64 3.44 -4.11
C LEU A 438 -4.51 2.46 -4.89
N THR A 439 -4.04 1.95 -6.03
CA THR A 439 -4.78 1.00 -6.86
C THR A 439 -4.12 -0.36 -7.00
N ILE A 440 -2.83 -0.48 -6.67
CA ILE A 440 -2.06 -1.69 -6.97
C ILE A 440 -2.05 -1.91 -8.50
N THR A 441 -2.09 -3.13 -9.01
CA THR A 441 -2.27 -3.45 -10.44
C THR A 441 -3.74 -3.48 -10.88
N SER A 442 -4.66 -3.30 -9.95
CA SER A 442 -6.10 -3.25 -10.23
C SER A 442 -6.55 -2.02 -11.03
N ASN A 443 -5.66 -1.03 -11.23
CA ASN A 443 -5.90 0.10 -12.15
C ASN A 443 -6.30 -0.35 -13.57
N VAL A 444 -5.78 -1.49 -14.04
CA VAL A 444 -6.17 -2.09 -15.32
C VAL A 444 -7.62 -2.59 -15.27
N VAL A 445 -8.00 -3.32 -14.22
CA VAL A 445 -9.36 -3.83 -14.03
C VAL A 445 -10.38 -2.70 -13.91
N TYR A 446 -10.07 -1.67 -13.12
CA TYR A 446 -10.92 -0.47 -13.01
C TYR A 446 -11.06 0.24 -14.35
N GLY A 447 -9.96 0.35 -15.10
CA GLY A 447 -9.95 0.97 -16.43
C GLY A 447 -10.84 0.25 -17.43
N LYS A 448 -10.76 -1.10 -17.47
CA LYS A 448 -11.62 -1.93 -18.32
C LYS A 448 -13.10 -1.66 -18.10
N ALA A 449 -13.50 -1.39 -16.86
CA ALA A 449 -14.88 -1.13 -16.48
C ALA A 449 -15.30 0.34 -16.64
N THR A 450 -14.38 1.26 -16.93
CA THR A 450 -14.64 2.71 -16.99
C THR A 450 -14.78 3.20 -18.44
N GLY A 451 -15.79 4.02 -18.71
CA GLY A 451 -16.05 4.67 -19.99
C GLY A 451 -14.99 5.73 -20.34
N SER A 452 -15.10 6.34 -21.54
CA SER A 452 -14.27 7.48 -21.95
C SER A 452 -14.43 8.66 -20.99
N MET A 453 -13.39 9.48 -20.86
CA MET A 453 -13.35 10.60 -19.91
C MET A 453 -12.98 11.91 -20.60
N PRO A 454 -13.38 13.07 -20.06
CA PRO A 454 -13.07 14.39 -20.61
C PRO A 454 -11.59 14.72 -20.79
N ASP A 455 -10.70 14.09 -20.00
CA ASP A 455 -9.24 14.26 -20.11
C ASP A 455 -8.62 13.64 -21.37
N GLY A 456 -9.42 12.92 -22.16
CA GLY A 456 -9.02 12.23 -23.39
C GLY A 456 -8.81 10.72 -23.25
N ARG A 457 -8.89 10.17 -22.02
CA ARG A 457 -8.81 8.73 -21.79
C ARG A 457 -9.99 8.03 -22.46
N LYS A 458 -9.74 6.95 -23.18
CA LYS A 458 -10.76 6.17 -23.87
C LYS A 458 -11.31 5.04 -23.02
N ALA A 459 -12.54 4.62 -23.35
CA ALA A 459 -13.23 3.54 -22.66
C ALA A 459 -12.39 2.24 -22.70
N GLY A 460 -12.19 1.65 -21.53
CA GLY A 460 -11.44 0.39 -21.38
C GLY A 460 -9.94 0.54 -21.20
N GLU A 461 -9.36 1.70 -21.43
CA GLU A 461 -7.95 1.95 -21.14
C GLU A 461 -7.68 1.88 -19.62
N PRO A 462 -6.48 1.46 -19.18
CA PRO A 462 -6.11 1.49 -17.76
C PRO A 462 -6.27 2.88 -17.14
N LEU A 463 -6.64 2.94 -15.86
CA LEU A 463 -6.51 4.16 -15.07
C LEU A 463 -5.05 4.34 -14.62
N ALA A 464 -4.63 5.56 -14.33
CA ALA A 464 -3.34 5.80 -13.71
C ALA A 464 -3.27 5.13 -12.32
N PRO A 465 -2.14 4.48 -11.96
CA PRO A 465 -2.02 3.78 -10.69
C PRO A 465 -1.84 4.74 -9.53
N GLY A 466 -2.59 4.53 -8.44
CA GLY A 466 -2.47 5.33 -7.22
C GLY A 466 -2.63 6.83 -7.46
N ALA A 467 -1.71 7.62 -6.94
CA ALA A 467 -1.65 9.07 -7.11
C ALA A 467 -0.76 9.52 -8.27
N ASN A 468 -0.26 8.60 -9.08
CA ASN A 468 0.51 8.93 -10.27
C ASN A 468 -0.31 9.80 -11.24
N PRO A 469 0.33 10.74 -11.93
CA PRO A 469 -0.31 11.48 -13.01
C PRO A 469 -0.85 10.56 -14.11
N SER A 470 -1.83 11.04 -14.87
CA SER A 470 -2.38 10.34 -16.02
C SER A 470 -1.30 10.11 -17.08
N TYR A 471 -1.44 9.05 -17.88
CA TYR A 471 -0.46 8.72 -18.93
C TYR A 471 -0.27 9.88 -19.90
N GLY A 472 1.00 10.25 -20.12
CA GLY A 472 1.37 11.35 -20.99
C GLY A 472 1.07 12.75 -20.44
N ALA A 473 0.60 12.90 -19.21
CA ALA A 473 0.34 14.19 -18.58
C ALA A 473 1.61 14.93 -18.15
N GLU A 474 2.61 14.19 -17.68
CA GLU A 474 3.88 14.74 -17.17
C GLU A 474 4.75 15.32 -18.30
N LYS A 475 4.92 16.62 -18.33
CA LYS A 475 5.68 17.35 -19.37
C LYS A 475 6.88 18.11 -18.80
N ASN A 476 6.88 18.40 -17.50
CA ASN A 476 7.84 19.31 -16.87
C ASN A 476 8.97 18.60 -16.12
N GLY A 477 9.12 17.27 -16.29
CA GLY A 477 10.16 16.45 -15.69
C GLY A 477 9.79 15.88 -14.31
N LEU A 478 10.73 15.13 -13.74
CA LEU A 478 10.53 14.39 -12.49
C LEU A 478 10.17 15.30 -11.31
N LEU A 479 10.91 16.39 -11.13
CA LEU A 479 10.73 17.26 -9.96
C LEU A 479 9.37 17.94 -9.98
N ALA A 480 8.85 18.35 -11.15
CA ALA A 480 7.51 18.91 -11.26
C ALA A 480 6.42 17.87 -10.92
N SER A 481 6.61 16.62 -11.38
CA SER A 481 5.70 15.52 -11.02
C SER A 481 5.69 15.30 -9.50
N LEU A 482 6.85 15.21 -8.89
CA LEU A 482 6.99 15.04 -7.45
C LEU A 482 6.37 16.21 -6.65
N ASN A 483 6.59 17.46 -7.11
CA ASN A 483 6.04 18.65 -6.44
C ASN A 483 4.50 18.64 -6.44
N SER A 484 3.84 18.21 -7.50
CA SER A 484 2.37 18.06 -7.50
C SER A 484 1.89 17.10 -6.41
N LEU A 485 2.59 15.98 -6.19
CA LEU A 485 2.22 15.01 -5.15
C LEU A 485 2.48 15.53 -3.73
N THR A 486 3.52 16.35 -3.51
CA THR A 486 3.81 16.93 -2.18
C THR A 486 2.71 17.83 -1.65
N LYS A 487 1.88 18.40 -2.53
CA LYS A 487 0.76 19.26 -2.17
C LYS A 487 -0.45 18.52 -1.61
N LEU A 488 -0.52 17.20 -1.83
CA LEU A 488 -1.60 16.37 -1.29
C LEU A 488 -1.47 16.26 0.24
N PRO A 489 -2.49 16.66 1.02
CA PRO A 489 -2.40 16.66 2.47
C PRO A 489 -2.49 15.24 3.04
N TYR A 490 -1.41 14.76 3.64
CA TYR A 490 -1.32 13.41 4.19
C TYR A 490 -2.37 13.14 5.29
N GLU A 491 -2.73 14.13 6.08
CA GLU A 491 -3.76 14.00 7.11
C GLU A 491 -5.15 13.63 6.57
N TYR A 492 -5.37 13.79 5.26
CA TYR A 492 -6.57 13.32 4.55
C TYR A 492 -6.37 11.98 3.84
N ALA A 493 -5.18 11.40 3.92
CA ALA A 493 -4.85 10.13 3.26
C ALA A 493 -3.94 9.26 4.14
N LEU A 494 -4.33 9.04 5.40
CA LEU A 494 -3.54 8.31 6.41
C LEU A 494 -3.27 6.84 6.04
N ASP A 495 -4.02 6.27 5.10
CA ASP A 495 -3.74 4.94 4.54
C ASP A 495 -2.77 4.97 3.37
N GLY A 496 -2.27 6.13 3.02
CA GLY A 496 -1.16 6.33 2.11
C GLY A 496 -1.50 6.91 0.74
N ILE A 497 -0.48 7.55 0.16
CA ILE A 497 -0.51 8.16 -1.17
C ILE A 497 0.57 7.47 -1.99
N SER A 498 0.18 6.49 -2.82
CA SER A 498 1.11 5.71 -3.63
C SER A 498 1.63 6.51 -4.81
N ASN A 499 2.95 6.58 -4.93
CA ASN A 499 3.66 7.19 -6.04
C ASN A 499 4.75 6.24 -6.56
N THR A 500 4.77 5.98 -7.86
CA THR A 500 5.79 5.15 -8.51
C THR A 500 6.42 5.93 -9.66
N GLN A 501 7.73 6.16 -9.58
CA GLN A 501 8.48 6.88 -10.59
C GLN A 501 9.47 5.97 -11.29
N THR A 502 9.51 6.04 -12.62
CA THR A 502 10.52 5.40 -13.45
C THR A 502 11.46 6.47 -13.98
N ILE A 503 12.74 6.30 -13.72
CA ILE A 503 13.79 7.27 -14.01
C ILE A 503 14.82 6.62 -14.92
N ASN A 504 15.09 7.23 -16.08
CA ASN A 504 16.20 6.81 -16.93
C ASN A 504 17.51 7.04 -16.15
N PRO A 505 18.41 6.07 -16.08
CA PRO A 505 19.67 6.23 -15.37
C PRO A 505 20.46 7.49 -15.75
N SER A 506 20.41 7.90 -17.02
CA SER A 506 21.08 9.12 -17.52
C SER A 506 20.52 10.42 -16.89
N ALA A 507 19.25 10.43 -16.49
CA ALA A 507 18.65 11.58 -15.81
C ALA A 507 19.25 11.83 -14.42
N LEU A 508 19.78 10.77 -13.78
CA LEU A 508 20.45 10.86 -12.47
C LEU A 508 21.92 11.27 -12.58
N GLY A 509 22.48 11.43 -13.80
CA GLY A 509 23.86 11.81 -14.02
C GLY A 509 24.75 10.72 -14.58
N HIS A 510 26.06 10.99 -14.64
CA HIS A 510 27.05 10.13 -15.25
C HIS A 510 27.88 9.42 -14.17
N GLY A 511 27.74 8.11 -14.09
CA GLY A 511 28.47 7.28 -13.15
C GLY A 511 27.77 7.09 -11.80
N GLU A 512 28.14 6.01 -11.13
CA GLU A 512 27.46 5.49 -9.94
C GLU A 512 27.40 6.51 -8.78
N ASP A 513 28.47 7.22 -8.52
CA ASP A 513 28.54 8.16 -7.40
C ASP A 513 27.65 9.39 -7.58
N GLU A 514 27.58 9.92 -8.81
CA GLU A 514 26.70 11.03 -9.15
C GLU A 514 25.22 10.60 -9.10
N GLN A 515 24.91 9.44 -9.65
CA GLN A 515 23.57 8.89 -9.63
C GLN A 515 23.07 8.64 -8.19
N LYS A 516 23.91 8.04 -7.34
CA LYS A 516 23.58 7.85 -5.91
C LYS A 516 23.34 9.18 -5.19
N LYS A 517 24.19 10.17 -5.44
CA LYS A 517 24.06 11.50 -4.86
C LYS A 517 22.75 12.17 -5.30
N ASN A 518 22.48 12.20 -6.59
CA ASN A 518 21.32 12.88 -7.15
C ASN A 518 20.01 12.21 -6.72
N LEU A 519 19.94 10.87 -6.73
CA LEU A 519 18.78 10.16 -6.23
C LEU A 519 18.53 10.44 -4.74
N THR A 520 19.59 10.46 -3.91
CA THR A 520 19.47 10.82 -2.49
C THR A 520 18.91 12.23 -2.31
N GLN A 521 19.40 13.20 -3.09
CA GLN A 521 18.93 14.59 -3.03
C GLN A 521 17.47 14.73 -3.50
N VAL A 522 17.08 14.01 -4.55
CA VAL A 522 15.68 13.97 -5.00
C VAL A 522 14.77 13.43 -3.90
N MET A 523 15.15 12.34 -3.24
CA MET A 523 14.37 11.78 -2.13
C MET A 523 14.32 12.73 -0.92
N ASP A 524 15.44 13.33 -0.54
CA ASP A 524 15.46 14.31 0.55
C ASP A 524 14.54 15.49 0.24
N GLY A 525 14.62 16.08 -0.95
CA GLY A 525 13.77 17.20 -1.35
C GLY A 525 12.28 16.85 -1.43
N TYR A 526 11.96 15.66 -1.90
CA TYR A 526 10.59 15.16 -1.99
C TYR A 526 9.97 14.95 -0.61
N PHE A 527 10.66 14.24 0.28
CA PHE A 527 10.14 13.96 1.62
C PHE A 527 10.17 15.18 2.56
N ASP A 528 11.14 16.07 2.43
CA ASP A 528 11.19 17.32 3.21
C ASP A 528 10.00 18.26 2.93
N GLN A 529 9.46 18.20 1.71
CA GLN A 529 8.26 18.93 1.31
C GLN A 529 6.95 18.30 1.82
N GLY A 530 7.01 17.20 2.57
CA GLY A 530 5.84 16.54 3.15
C GLY A 530 5.20 15.47 2.28
N ALA A 531 5.89 14.96 1.27
CA ALA A 531 5.45 13.79 0.51
C ALA A 531 5.42 12.54 1.39
N HIS A 532 4.56 11.58 1.03
CA HIS A 532 4.34 10.39 1.84
C HIS A 532 5.18 9.19 1.40
N HIS A 533 5.12 8.79 0.12
CA HIS A 533 5.63 7.50 -0.35
C HIS A 533 6.29 7.62 -1.73
N LEU A 534 7.33 6.82 -1.96
CA LEU A 534 8.00 6.73 -3.24
C LEU A 534 8.43 5.29 -3.56
N ASN A 535 7.98 4.78 -4.69
CA ASN A 535 8.59 3.68 -5.41
C ASN A 535 9.52 4.23 -6.49
N VAL A 536 10.72 3.68 -6.59
CA VAL A 536 11.71 4.09 -7.60
C VAL A 536 12.07 2.90 -8.49
N ASN A 537 11.94 3.09 -9.79
CA ASN A 537 12.49 2.24 -10.82
C ASN A 537 13.58 3.01 -11.56
N VAL A 538 14.78 2.43 -11.71
CA VAL A 538 15.88 3.08 -12.41
C VAL A 538 16.32 2.21 -13.61
N PHE A 539 15.62 2.40 -14.71
CA PHE A 539 15.90 1.75 -16.01
C PHE A 539 15.14 2.49 -17.13
N GLY A 540 15.57 2.25 -18.38
CA GLY A 540 14.87 2.79 -19.56
C GLY A 540 13.71 1.90 -20.01
N THR A 541 12.78 2.49 -20.76
CA THR A 541 11.60 1.80 -21.32
C THR A 541 12.00 0.64 -22.26
N GLU A 542 13.13 0.75 -22.94
CA GLU A 542 13.65 -0.27 -23.86
C GLU A 542 13.86 -1.62 -23.16
N LYS A 543 14.30 -1.58 -21.89
CA LYS A 543 14.50 -2.79 -21.09
C LYS A 543 13.18 -3.51 -20.82
N LEU A 544 12.11 -2.76 -20.57
CA LEU A 544 10.77 -3.34 -20.38
C LEU A 544 10.26 -3.97 -21.67
N ILE A 545 10.45 -3.32 -22.81
CA ILE A 545 10.04 -3.84 -24.11
C ILE A 545 10.79 -5.12 -24.42
N ASP A 546 12.10 -5.13 -24.25
CA ASP A 546 12.93 -6.32 -24.49
C ASP A 546 12.54 -7.49 -23.56
N ALA A 547 12.32 -7.21 -22.26
CA ALA A 547 11.85 -8.22 -21.30
C ALA A 547 10.45 -8.77 -21.63
N MET A 548 9.56 -7.95 -22.19
CA MET A 548 8.23 -8.36 -22.63
C MET A 548 8.27 -9.24 -23.89
N GLU A 549 9.20 -8.95 -24.82
CA GLU A 549 9.34 -9.67 -26.08
C GLU A 549 10.20 -10.93 -25.95
N HIS A 550 11.15 -10.93 -24.99
CA HIS A 550 12.13 -11.99 -24.77
C HIS A 550 12.19 -12.46 -23.30
N PRO A 551 11.05 -12.90 -22.71
CA PRO A 551 10.98 -13.29 -21.30
C PRO A 551 11.85 -14.50 -20.95
N GLU A 552 12.32 -15.26 -21.95
CA GLU A 552 13.18 -16.44 -21.80
C GLU A 552 14.64 -16.10 -21.49
N LYS A 553 15.06 -14.84 -21.64
CA LYS A 553 16.43 -14.42 -21.31
C LYS A 553 16.70 -14.55 -19.81
N GLU A 554 17.83 -15.15 -19.45
CA GLU A 554 18.21 -15.40 -18.06
C GLU A 554 18.25 -14.10 -17.21
N GLU A 555 18.65 -12.99 -17.81
CA GLU A 555 18.69 -11.68 -17.15
C GLU A 555 17.30 -11.17 -16.70
N TYR A 556 16.21 -11.65 -17.29
CA TYR A 556 14.85 -11.26 -16.94
C TYR A 556 14.15 -12.22 -15.95
N ALA A 557 14.73 -13.39 -15.67
CA ALA A 557 14.17 -14.39 -14.77
C ALA A 557 13.83 -13.84 -13.37
N ASN A 558 14.63 -12.87 -12.89
CA ASN A 558 14.42 -12.18 -11.61
C ASN A 558 14.28 -10.66 -11.77
N PHE A 559 14.00 -10.18 -12.98
CA PHE A 559 13.81 -8.74 -13.21
C PHE A 559 12.59 -8.24 -12.46
N THR A 560 12.85 -7.59 -11.33
CA THR A 560 11.85 -7.06 -10.41
C THR A 560 11.64 -5.58 -10.68
N ILE A 561 10.37 -5.17 -10.73
CA ILE A 561 9.95 -3.78 -10.88
C ILE A 561 8.99 -3.36 -9.77
N ARG A 562 8.95 -2.07 -9.46
CA ARG A 562 7.92 -1.46 -8.62
C ARG A 562 6.72 -1.09 -9.50
N VAL A 563 5.51 -1.44 -9.08
CA VAL A 563 4.29 -1.18 -9.87
C VAL A 563 3.34 -0.17 -9.21
N SER A 564 2.90 -0.42 -8.00
CA SER A 564 2.09 0.52 -7.19
C SER A 564 1.95 -0.05 -5.79
N GLY A 565 2.81 0.40 -4.87
CA GLY A 565 2.85 -0.06 -3.49
C GLY A 565 3.47 -1.45 -3.26
N TYR A 566 3.94 -2.12 -4.30
CA TYR A 566 4.68 -3.38 -4.20
C TYR A 566 5.56 -3.61 -5.44
N ALA A 567 6.44 -4.60 -5.35
CA ALA A 567 7.25 -5.07 -6.45
C ALA A 567 6.71 -6.38 -7.03
N VAL A 568 7.04 -6.65 -8.28
CA VAL A 568 6.68 -7.87 -9.00
C VAL A 568 7.80 -8.24 -9.98
N LYS A 569 7.94 -9.51 -10.30
CA LYS A 569 8.73 -9.90 -11.47
C LYS A 569 7.99 -9.47 -12.72
N PHE A 570 8.64 -8.70 -13.57
CA PHE A 570 7.98 -8.13 -14.74
C PHE A 570 7.40 -9.19 -15.68
N ILE A 571 8.10 -10.32 -15.83
CA ILE A 571 7.64 -11.42 -16.68
C ILE A 571 6.42 -12.17 -16.12
N ASP A 572 6.10 -12.03 -14.83
CA ASP A 572 4.92 -12.65 -14.19
C ASP A 572 3.65 -11.80 -14.36
N LEU A 573 3.76 -10.58 -14.90
CA LEU A 573 2.62 -9.73 -15.24
C LEU A 573 1.91 -10.25 -16.50
N THR A 574 0.59 -10.05 -16.56
CA THR A 574 -0.15 -10.25 -17.81
C THR A 574 0.33 -9.28 -18.89
N ARG A 575 0.15 -9.64 -20.17
CA ARG A 575 0.54 -8.76 -21.28
C ARG A 575 -0.06 -7.36 -21.17
N GLU A 576 -1.32 -7.25 -20.74
CA GLU A 576 -2.00 -5.97 -20.56
C GLU A 576 -1.34 -5.12 -19.48
N GLN A 577 -0.95 -5.75 -18.36
CA GLN A 577 -0.26 -5.06 -17.27
C GLN A 577 1.18 -4.68 -17.65
N GLN A 578 1.88 -5.50 -18.44
CA GLN A 578 3.19 -5.14 -19.00
C GLN A 578 3.08 -3.89 -19.88
N LEU A 579 2.08 -3.84 -20.76
CA LEU A 579 1.80 -2.69 -21.61
C LEU A 579 1.44 -1.45 -20.79
N ASP A 580 0.65 -1.60 -19.72
CA ASP A 580 0.35 -0.52 -18.78
C ASP A 580 1.63 0.06 -18.15
N VAL A 581 2.53 -0.80 -17.69
CA VAL A 581 3.82 -0.37 -17.10
C VAL A 581 4.69 0.35 -18.14
N ILE A 582 4.76 -0.17 -19.36
CA ILE A 582 5.53 0.43 -20.46
C ILE A 582 4.97 1.81 -20.86
N ALA A 583 3.64 2.00 -20.78
CA ALA A 583 2.98 3.26 -21.10
C ALA A 583 3.19 4.37 -20.04
N ARG A 584 3.71 4.03 -18.86
CA ARG A 584 3.98 5.01 -17.80
C ARG A 584 5.16 5.91 -18.18
N THR A 585 5.16 7.12 -17.63
CA THR A 585 6.25 8.07 -17.88
C THR A 585 7.59 7.52 -17.39
N CYS A 586 8.59 7.52 -18.27
CA CYS A 586 9.99 7.33 -17.91
C CYS A 586 10.68 8.69 -18.01
N HIS A 587 11.18 9.19 -16.89
CA HIS A 587 11.77 10.53 -16.83
C HIS A 587 13.20 10.52 -17.37
N ASP A 588 13.45 11.29 -18.44
CA ASP A 588 14.78 11.49 -19.05
C ASP A 588 15.50 12.71 -18.46
N ARG A 589 14.87 13.47 -17.57
CA ARG A 589 15.41 14.62 -16.84
C ARG A 589 14.78 14.74 -15.45
N LEU A 590 15.54 15.33 -14.54
CA LEU A 590 15.07 15.72 -13.21
C LEU A 590 14.11 16.89 -13.24
#